data_ef3679b7a5ba41bb2c80bc0c585e363d
#
_entry.id   ef3679b7a5ba41bb2c80bc0c585e363d
#
_cell.length_a   1.000
_cell.length_b   1.000
_cell.length_c   1.000
_cell.angle_alpha   90.00
_cell.angle_beta   90.00
_cell.angle_gamma   90.00
#
_symmetry.space_group_name_H-M   'P 1'
#
loop_
_entity.id
_entity.type
_entity.pdbx_description
1 polymer ?
#
loop_
_entity_poly.entity_id
_entity_poly.type
_entity_poly.pdbx_seq_one_letter_code
_entity_poly.pdbx_strand_id
1 'polypeptide(L)'
;EREMLPLLDIRDVKRKAYVVVSADRGLAGAFNTNILKIAQIEIDEFGKENVDLFCIGKKSRDHFKRRDYNIIESHVEFWAEMEFENAMMIGRSIIDHFTSGQVDEIHVVYNYFLNIAHQEVKSESLLPLVYESVERVRHNRLYEPSKEELVTSLIPRHLNVQMWKYLLESYASEQAARMLSMENATSNAQDMIKDLTLQFNKARQAAITTEMLEIVGGAEALG
;
A
#
# COMPACT_ATOMS: atom_id res chain seq x y z
N GLU A 1 5.32 36.43 1.80
CA GLU A 1 4.76 35.38 2.71
C GLU A 1 5.24 33.95 2.35
N ARG A 2 5.52 33.63 1.06
CA ARG A 2 6.00 32.30 0.63
C ARG A 2 7.42 31.97 1.09
N GLU A 3 8.32 32.95 1.08
CA GLU A 3 9.72 32.78 1.50
C GLU A 3 9.88 32.44 3.00
N MET A 4 8.88 32.71 3.82
CA MET A 4 8.88 32.41 5.25
C MET A 4 8.34 31.03 5.60
N LEU A 5 7.79 30.29 4.63
CA LEU A 5 7.14 28.98 4.83
C LEU A 5 7.73 27.96 3.83
N PRO A 6 8.83 27.31 4.16
CA PRO A 6 9.55 26.40 3.25
C PRO A 6 8.68 25.29 2.63
N LEU A 7 7.62 24.87 3.34
CA LEU A 7 6.71 23.81 2.88
C LEU A 7 5.69 24.25 1.80
N LEU A 8 5.64 25.56 1.50
CA LEU A 8 4.82 26.14 0.44
C LEU A 8 5.67 26.60 -0.77
N ASP A 9 6.99 26.43 -0.69
CA ASP A 9 7.92 26.88 -1.70
C ASP A 9 7.86 25.97 -2.94
N ILE A 10 7.38 26.54 -4.05
CA ILE A 10 7.29 25.83 -5.34
C ILE A 10 8.58 26.10 -6.09
N ARG A 11 9.38 25.05 -6.30
CA ARG A 11 10.67 25.06 -6.97
C ARG A 11 10.58 24.46 -8.37
N ASP A 12 11.60 24.71 -9.19
CA ASP A 12 11.79 23.94 -10.42
C ASP A 12 12.12 22.49 -10.07
N VAL A 13 11.30 21.57 -10.52
CA VAL A 13 11.37 20.15 -10.10
C VAL A 13 12.52 19.46 -10.82
N LYS A 14 13.62 19.23 -10.12
CA LYS A 14 14.80 18.47 -10.58
C LYS A 14 14.91 17.13 -9.89
N ARG A 15 14.49 17.04 -8.64
CA ARG A 15 14.48 15.81 -7.85
C ARG A 15 13.14 15.62 -7.17
N LYS A 16 12.64 14.38 -7.16
CA LYS A 16 11.41 14.00 -6.47
C LYS A 16 11.67 12.98 -5.37
N ALA A 17 10.81 12.97 -4.38
CA ALA A 17 10.71 11.81 -3.50
C ALA A 17 9.35 11.14 -3.66
N TYR A 18 9.35 9.81 -3.56
CA TYR A 18 8.12 9.03 -3.51
C TYR A 18 8.03 8.27 -2.20
N VAL A 19 6.91 8.42 -1.53
CA VAL A 19 6.54 7.63 -0.35
C VAL A 19 5.63 6.51 -0.83
N VAL A 20 6.10 5.28 -0.84
CA VAL A 20 5.35 4.13 -1.35
C VAL A 20 4.84 3.28 -0.20
N VAL A 21 3.51 3.27 -0.01
CA VAL A 21 2.85 2.59 1.12
C VAL A 21 2.36 1.21 0.71
N SER A 22 3.10 0.18 1.07
CA SER A 22 2.79 -1.24 0.80
C SER A 22 2.61 -2.04 2.08
N ALA A 23 2.20 -3.30 1.96
CA ALA A 23 2.14 -4.21 3.09
C ALA A 23 3.49 -4.89 3.40
N ASP A 24 3.59 -5.44 4.62
CA ASP A 24 4.70 -6.34 4.97
C ASP A 24 4.46 -7.76 4.45
N ARG A 25 3.20 -8.19 4.42
CA ARG A 25 2.80 -9.56 4.09
C ARG A 25 2.20 -9.66 2.69
N GLY A 26 2.17 -10.88 2.16
CA GLY A 26 1.45 -11.23 0.94
C GLY A 26 0.02 -11.72 1.21
N LEU A 27 -0.52 -12.46 0.24
CA LEU A 27 -1.87 -13.04 0.29
C LEU A 27 -3.02 -12.01 0.37
N ALA A 28 -2.78 -10.84 -0.18
CA ALA A 28 -3.76 -9.75 -0.31
C ALA A 28 -4.07 -9.46 -1.79
N GLY A 29 -4.23 -10.51 -2.60
CA GLY A 29 -4.51 -10.38 -4.02
C GLY A 29 -3.46 -9.54 -4.76
N ALA A 30 -3.93 -8.61 -5.58
CA ALA A 30 -3.09 -7.70 -6.37
C ALA A 30 -2.67 -6.43 -5.62
N PHE A 31 -3.03 -6.27 -4.34
CA PHE A 31 -2.78 -5.08 -3.53
C PHE A 31 -1.32 -4.56 -3.66
N ASN A 32 -0.34 -5.41 -3.32
CA ASN A 32 1.06 -5.01 -3.40
C ASN A 32 1.54 -4.84 -4.85
N THR A 33 1.12 -5.73 -5.75
CA THR A 33 1.59 -5.70 -7.14
C THR A 33 1.14 -4.44 -7.85
N ASN A 34 -0.09 -4.00 -7.64
CA ASN A 34 -0.64 -2.81 -8.28
C ASN A 34 0.08 -1.55 -7.84
N ILE A 35 0.26 -1.35 -6.53
CA ILE A 35 0.92 -0.15 -6.02
C ILE A 35 2.39 -0.07 -6.45
N LEU A 36 3.12 -1.20 -6.38
CA LEU A 36 4.51 -1.26 -6.78
C LEU A 36 4.70 -0.99 -8.27
N LYS A 37 3.78 -1.51 -9.11
CA LYS A 37 3.80 -1.26 -10.56
C LYS A 37 3.56 0.21 -10.89
N ILE A 38 2.54 0.84 -10.28
CA ILE A 38 2.21 2.24 -10.54
C ILE A 38 3.35 3.14 -10.05
N ALA A 39 3.83 2.94 -8.82
CA ALA A 39 4.97 3.70 -8.31
C ALA A 39 6.22 3.55 -9.20
N GLN A 40 6.53 2.34 -9.64
CA GLN A 40 7.66 2.12 -10.52
C GLN A 40 7.52 2.85 -11.87
N ILE A 41 6.34 2.82 -12.48
CA ILE A 41 6.10 3.53 -13.75
C ILE A 41 6.34 5.03 -13.58
N GLU A 42 5.75 5.65 -12.56
CA GLU A 42 5.92 7.10 -12.32
C GLU A 42 7.37 7.49 -12.03
N ILE A 43 8.10 6.65 -11.28
CA ILE A 43 9.51 6.87 -10.95
C ILE A 43 10.38 6.73 -12.20
N ASP A 44 10.16 5.70 -13.01
CA ASP A 44 10.94 5.44 -14.21
C ASP A 44 10.66 6.50 -15.30
N GLU A 45 9.44 7.02 -15.42
CA GLU A 45 9.07 8.12 -16.30
C GLU A 45 9.76 9.44 -15.92
N PHE A 46 9.94 9.70 -14.63
CA PHE A 46 10.66 10.90 -14.16
C PHE A 46 12.19 10.76 -14.27
N GLY A 47 12.69 9.54 -14.16
CA GLY A 47 14.12 9.21 -14.14
C GLY A 47 14.57 8.74 -12.76
N LYS A 48 14.83 7.45 -12.65
CA LYS A 48 15.19 6.74 -11.42
C LYS A 48 16.33 7.40 -10.61
N GLU A 49 17.30 7.96 -11.32
CA GLU A 49 18.49 8.62 -10.72
C GLU A 49 18.16 9.93 -9.99
N ASN A 50 17.00 10.52 -10.32
CA ASN A 50 16.54 11.79 -9.73
C ASN A 50 15.45 11.58 -8.66
N VAL A 51 15.26 10.33 -8.23
CA VAL A 51 14.20 9.98 -7.29
C VAL A 51 14.75 9.39 -6.01
N ASP A 52 14.28 9.90 -4.89
CA ASP A 52 14.51 9.39 -3.55
C ASP A 52 13.26 8.62 -3.08
N LEU A 53 13.44 7.48 -2.40
CA LEU A 53 12.33 6.63 -1.96
C LEU A 53 12.23 6.51 -0.45
N PHE A 54 11.01 6.70 0.05
CA PHE A 54 10.58 6.32 1.39
C PHE A 54 9.68 5.08 1.26
N CYS A 55 10.17 3.94 1.70
CA CYS A 55 9.44 2.69 1.59
C CYS A 55 8.70 2.38 2.88
N ILE A 56 7.38 2.34 2.83
CA ILE A 56 6.53 1.93 3.94
C ILE A 56 6.01 0.53 3.63
N GLY A 57 6.38 -0.42 4.50
CA GLY A 57 6.13 -1.84 4.32
C GLY A 57 7.25 -2.59 3.61
N LYS A 58 7.39 -3.86 3.98
CA LYS A 58 8.46 -4.74 3.52
C LYS A 58 8.42 -4.98 2.00
N LYS A 59 7.21 -5.01 1.41
CA LYS A 59 7.05 -5.31 -0.03
C LYS A 59 7.59 -4.20 -0.92
N SER A 60 7.41 -2.92 -0.57
CA SER A 60 8.00 -1.79 -1.30
C SER A 60 9.52 -1.78 -1.12
N ARG A 61 10.01 -1.88 0.11
CA ARG A 61 11.45 -1.94 0.38
C ARG A 61 12.14 -3.02 -0.45
N ASP A 62 11.66 -4.25 -0.37
CA ASP A 62 12.30 -5.39 -1.03
C ASP A 62 12.21 -5.31 -2.56
N HIS A 63 11.11 -4.75 -3.10
CA HIS A 63 10.92 -4.55 -4.53
C HIS A 63 11.93 -3.54 -5.10
N PHE A 64 12.04 -2.37 -4.49
CA PHE A 64 12.90 -1.30 -4.97
C PHE A 64 14.38 -1.56 -4.65
N LYS A 65 14.69 -2.17 -3.50
CA LYS A 65 16.06 -2.56 -3.15
C LYS A 65 16.67 -3.54 -4.17
N ARG A 66 15.92 -4.53 -4.63
CA ARG A 66 16.41 -5.51 -5.64
C ARG A 66 16.67 -4.90 -7.02
N ARG A 67 16.20 -3.70 -7.25
CA ARG A 67 16.32 -2.97 -8.52
C ARG A 67 17.23 -1.76 -8.43
N ASP A 68 17.96 -1.65 -7.33
CA ASP A 68 18.94 -0.58 -7.05
C ASP A 68 18.34 0.84 -7.15
N TYR A 69 17.14 1.04 -6.60
CA TYR A 69 16.58 2.37 -6.40
C TYR A 69 17.15 3.00 -5.14
N ASN A 70 17.22 4.34 -5.12
CA ASN A 70 17.74 5.08 -3.97
C ASN A 70 16.71 5.14 -2.84
N ILE A 71 16.82 4.23 -1.88
CA ILE A 71 15.95 4.18 -0.70
C ILE A 71 16.61 4.98 0.42
N ILE A 72 15.99 6.09 0.80
CA ILE A 72 16.45 6.95 1.90
C ILE A 72 16.09 6.34 3.24
N GLU A 73 14.84 5.88 3.36
CA GLU A 73 14.32 5.34 4.61
C GLU A 73 13.30 4.22 4.35
N SER A 74 13.20 3.27 5.29
CA SER A 74 12.20 2.22 5.22
C SER A 74 11.59 1.92 6.58
N HIS A 75 10.26 1.93 6.65
CA HIS A 75 9.47 1.59 7.83
C HIS A 75 8.75 0.26 7.60
N VAL A 76 9.07 -0.73 8.41
CA VAL A 76 8.54 -2.10 8.28
C VAL A 76 8.11 -2.64 9.64
N GLU A 77 7.24 -3.64 9.63
CA GLU A 77 6.84 -4.41 10.82
C GLU A 77 6.12 -3.62 11.92
N PHE A 78 5.49 -2.47 11.59
CA PHE A 78 4.73 -1.67 12.54
C PHE A 78 3.20 -1.77 12.37
N TRP A 79 2.71 -2.44 11.32
CA TRP A 79 1.29 -2.50 10.98
C TRP A 79 0.40 -3.13 12.06
N ALA A 80 0.96 -4.03 12.89
CA ALA A 80 0.20 -4.68 13.96
C ALA A 80 -0.07 -3.75 15.17
N GLU A 81 0.84 -2.80 15.38
CA GLU A 81 0.80 -1.82 16.47
C GLU A 81 0.90 -0.40 15.89
N MET A 82 0.13 -0.15 14.80
CA MET A 82 0.19 1.13 14.11
C MET A 82 -0.48 2.22 14.95
N GLU A 83 0.28 3.23 15.31
CA GLU A 83 -0.14 4.39 16.08
C GLU A 83 0.11 5.70 15.31
N PHE A 84 -0.54 6.77 15.77
CA PHE A 84 -0.34 8.10 15.17
C PHE A 84 1.12 8.58 15.26
N GLU A 85 1.87 8.11 16.26
CA GLU A 85 3.30 8.40 16.42
C GLU A 85 4.13 7.90 15.23
N ASN A 86 3.77 6.78 14.62
CA ASN A 86 4.42 6.28 13.41
C ASN A 86 4.23 7.28 12.25
N ALA A 87 3.02 7.82 12.09
CA ALA A 87 2.75 8.83 11.06
C ALA A 87 3.52 10.13 11.32
N MET A 88 3.65 10.56 12.58
CA MET A 88 4.43 11.75 12.96
C MET A 88 5.93 11.55 12.70
N MET A 89 6.47 10.38 12.98
CA MET A 89 7.88 10.06 12.75
C MET A 89 8.20 10.09 11.25
N ILE A 90 7.38 9.40 10.45
CA ILE A 90 7.49 9.38 8.98
C ILE A 90 7.32 10.79 8.41
N GLY A 91 6.28 11.51 8.86
CA GLY A 91 6.00 12.87 8.43
C GLY A 91 7.15 13.83 8.72
N ARG A 92 7.78 13.74 9.87
CA ARG A 92 8.96 14.54 10.24
C ARG A 92 10.12 14.27 9.30
N SER A 93 10.46 13.01 9.05
CA SER A 93 11.55 12.63 8.16
C SER A 93 11.32 13.17 6.73
N ILE A 94 10.09 13.09 6.22
CA ILE A 94 9.69 13.63 4.91
C ILE A 94 9.81 15.16 4.88
N ILE A 95 9.35 15.85 5.92
CA ILE A 95 9.44 17.31 6.04
C ILE A 95 10.90 17.76 6.08
N ASP A 96 11.73 17.09 6.87
CA ASP A 96 13.15 17.40 6.98
C ASP A 96 13.90 17.20 5.65
N HIS A 97 13.55 16.15 4.90
CA HIS A 97 14.13 15.87 3.58
C HIS A 97 13.76 16.93 2.55
N PHE A 98 12.52 17.42 2.56
CA PHE A 98 12.05 18.51 1.70
C PHE A 98 12.66 19.86 2.07
N THR A 99 12.66 20.22 3.37
CA THR A 99 13.15 21.51 3.84
C THR A 99 14.65 21.65 3.73
N SER A 100 15.40 20.55 3.78
CA SER A 100 16.85 20.54 3.50
C SER A 100 17.20 20.75 2.02
N GLY A 101 16.21 20.83 1.12
CA GLY A 101 16.41 21.06 -0.31
C GLY A 101 16.98 19.86 -1.07
N GLN A 102 16.86 18.65 -0.53
CA GLN A 102 17.32 17.44 -1.20
C GLN A 102 16.38 17.04 -2.33
N VAL A 103 15.09 17.38 -2.20
CA VAL A 103 14.05 17.15 -3.21
C VAL A 103 13.16 18.39 -3.34
N ASP A 104 12.57 18.54 -4.51
CA ASP A 104 11.73 19.69 -4.89
C ASP A 104 10.23 19.36 -4.79
N GLU A 105 9.89 18.07 -4.85
CA GLU A 105 8.52 17.59 -4.80
C GLU A 105 8.46 16.22 -4.11
N ILE A 106 7.39 15.99 -3.34
CA ILE A 106 7.15 14.70 -2.67
C ILE A 106 5.76 14.20 -3.00
N HIS A 107 5.69 12.99 -3.53
CA HIS A 107 4.47 12.25 -3.83
C HIS A 107 4.26 11.09 -2.88
N VAL A 108 3.00 10.81 -2.56
CA VAL A 108 2.62 9.62 -1.80
C VAL A 108 1.81 8.70 -2.68
N VAL A 109 2.30 7.48 -2.86
CA VAL A 109 1.60 6.41 -3.58
C VAL A 109 1.02 5.45 -2.55
N TYR A 110 -0.30 5.34 -2.53
CA TYR A 110 -1.02 4.56 -1.53
C TYR A 110 -2.28 3.91 -2.13
N ASN A 111 -2.85 2.94 -1.42
CA ASN A 111 -4.13 2.35 -1.81
C ASN A 111 -5.27 3.05 -1.09
N TYR A 112 -6.13 3.71 -1.87
CA TYR A 112 -7.36 4.34 -1.40
C TYR A 112 -8.48 3.31 -1.26
N PHE A 113 -9.14 3.30 -0.11
CA PHE A 113 -10.22 2.38 0.18
C PHE A 113 -11.57 2.93 -0.31
N LEU A 114 -12.11 2.37 -1.39
CA LEU A 114 -13.45 2.68 -1.86
C LEU A 114 -14.51 1.80 -1.18
N ASN A 115 -14.28 0.49 -1.22
CA ASN A 115 -15.09 -0.53 -0.55
C ASN A 115 -14.32 -1.86 -0.51
N ILE A 116 -14.90 -2.89 0.08
CA ILE A 116 -14.26 -4.21 0.25
C ILE A 116 -13.85 -4.82 -1.09
N ALA A 117 -14.63 -4.64 -2.14
CA ALA A 117 -14.35 -5.21 -3.47
C ALA A 117 -13.43 -4.34 -4.32
N HIS A 118 -13.34 -3.03 -4.03
CA HIS A 118 -12.62 -2.07 -4.85
C HIS A 118 -11.69 -1.21 -4.03
N GLN A 119 -10.39 -1.32 -4.31
CA GLN A 119 -9.33 -0.45 -3.84
C GLN A 119 -8.64 0.18 -5.06
N GLU A 120 -8.28 1.44 -4.96
CA GLU A 120 -7.65 2.21 -6.04
C GLU A 120 -6.27 2.69 -5.60
N VAL A 121 -5.26 2.49 -6.45
CA VAL A 121 -3.95 3.09 -6.20
C VAL A 121 -4.02 4.56 -6.58
N LYS A 122 -3.66 5.44 -5.65
CA LYS A 122 -3.55 6.87 -5.88
C LYS A 122 -2.12 7.34 -5.66
N SER A 123 -1.72 8.30 -6.48
CA SER A 123 -0.50 9.07 -6.33
C SER A 123 -0.91 10.52 -6.11
N GLU A 124 -0.60 11.05 -4.94
CA GLU A 124 -0.96 12.42 -4.56
C GLU A 124 0.31 13.21 -4.22
N SER A 125 0.40 14.46 -4.69
CA SER A 125 1.46 15.37 -4.28
C SER A 125 1.21 15.78 -2.83
N LEU A 126 2.20 15.52 -1.97
CA LEU A 126 2.17 15.89 -0.56
C LEU A 126 2.86 17.23 -0.31
N LEU A 127 3.99 17.45 -0.95
CA LEU A 127 4.79 18.68 -0.87
C LEU A 127 5.31 19.09 -2.25
N PRO A 128 5.38 20.40 -2.54
CA PRO A 128 4.91 21.53 -1.74
C PRO A 128 3.40 21.55 -1.59
N LEU A 129 2.90 22.15 -0.50
CA LEU A 129 1.47 22.35 -0.34
C LEU A 129 0.97 23.40 -1.32
N VAL A 130 0.13 22.97 -2.25
CA VAL A 130 -0.55 23.86 -3.19
C VAL A 130 -1.90 24.26 -2.60
N TYR A 131 -2.13 25.56 -2.43
CA TYR A 131 -3.42 26.06 -2.02
C TYR A 131 -4.12 26.73 -3.20
N GLU A 132 -5.38 26.41 -3.37
CA GLU A 132 -6.23 27.16 -4.28
C GLU A 132 -6.46 28.56 -3.69
N SER A 133 -6.20 29.59 -4.48
CA SER A 133 -6.51 30.96 -4.10
C SER A 133 -8.03 31.13 -4.08
N VAL A 134 -8.64 30.88 -2.94
CA VAL A 134 -10.03 31.28 -2.72
C VAL A 134 -10.09 32.80 -2.82
N GLU A 135 -11.01 33.33 -3.65
CA GLU A 135 -11.25 34.78 -3.78
C GLU A 135 -11.27 35.41 -2.40
N ARG A 136 -10.42 36.44 -2.23
CA ARG A 136 -10.21 37.11 -0.95
C ARG A 136 -11.51 37.77 -0.50
N VAL A 137 -12.32 37.06 0.23
CA VAL A 137 -13.29 37.71 1.11
C VAL A 137 -12.47 38.38 2.21
N ARG A 138 -12.34 39.69 2.10
CA ARG A 138 -11.61 40.50 3.11
C ARG A 138 -12.41 40.48 4.42
N HIS A 139 -12.30 39.42 5.18
CA HIS A 139 -12.71 39.42 6.57
C HIS A 139 -11.51 39.86 7.40
N ASN A 140 -11.66 40.95 8.13
CA ASN A 140 -10.71 41.35 9.18
C ASN A 140 -10.85 40.32 10.32
N ARG A 141 -10.13 39.21 10.20
CA ARG A 141 -10.05 38.18 11.25
C ARG A 141 -8.86 38.52 12.15
N LEU A 142 -9.10 38.53 13.43
CA LEU A 142 -8.04 38.54 14.43
C LEU A 142 -7.47 37.14 14.55
N TYR A 143 -6.15 37.03 14.46
CA TYR A 143 -5.40 35.81 14.68
C TYR A 143 -4.62 35.93 15.99
N GLU A 144 -4.69 34.92 16.81
CA GLU A 144 -3.99 34.87 18.09
C GLU A 144 -3.15 33.57 18.14
N PRO A 145 -1.83 33.60 18.38
CA PRO A 145 -1.02 34.80 18.64
C PRO A 145 -0.69 35.64 17.39
N SER A 146 -0.37 35.03 16.23
CA SER A 146 -0.19 35.68 14.94
C SER A 146 -0.56 34.73 13.80
N LYS A 147 -0.80 35.25 12.60
CA LYS A 147 -1.11 34.43 11.42
C LYS A 147 0.10 33.51 11.07
N GLU A 148 1.31 34.04 11.12
CA GLU A 148 2.54 33.32 10.81
C GLU A 148 2.77 32.16 11.79
N GLU A 149 2.63 32.39 13.07
CA GLU A 149 2.81 31.35 14.11
C GLU A 149 1.75 30.25 13.98
N LEU A 150 0.49 30.61 13.71
CA LEU A 150 -0.57 29.64 13.47
C LEU A 150 -0.26 28.79 12.26
N VAL A 151 0.12 29.37 11.12
CA VAL A 151 0.40 28.62 9.89
C VAL A 151 1.62 27.72 10.11
N THR A 152 2.68 28.21 10.74
CA THR A 152 3.88 27.42 11.06
C THR A 152 3.57 26.21 11.94
N SER A 153 2.64 26.34 12.87
CA SER A 153 2.25 25.23 13.75
C SER A 153 1.25 24.26 13.10
N LEU A 154 0.36 24.79 12.25
CA LEU A 154 -0.72 23.99 11.64
C LEU A 154 -0.23 23.13 10.46
N ILE A 155 0.70 23.64 9.65
CA ILE A 155 1.19 22.91 8.47
C ILE A 155 1.81 21.55 8.82
N PRO A 156 2.78 21.44 9.74
CA PRO A 156 3.32 20.13 10.12
C PRO A 156 2.26 19.19 10.71
N ARG A 157 1.33 19.75 11.50
CA ARG A 157 0.22 18.96 12.04
C ARG A 157 -0.70 18.43 10.93
N HIS A 158 -1.01 19.26 9.94
CA HIS A 158 -1.79 18.85 8.77
C HIS A 158 -1.10 17.73 8.00
N LEU A 159 0.21 17.85 7.74
CA LEU A 159 0.99 16.82 7.05
C LEU A 159 1.01 15.48 7.82
N ASN A 160 1.14 15.53 9.15
CA ASN A 160 1.08 14.33 9.98
C ASN A 160 -0.30 13.66 9.91
N VAL A 161 -1.39 14.44 9.89
CA VAL A 161 -2.75 13.93 9.73
C VAL A 161 -2.95 13.34 8.33
N GLN A 162 -2.42 13.97 7.27
CA GLN A 162 -2.47 13.42 5.92
C GLN A 162 -1.68 12.10 5.84
N MET A 163 -0.48 12.04 6.42
CA MET A 163 0.31 10.80 6.46
C MET A 163 -0.47 9.71 7.21
N TRP A 164 -1.08 10.03 8.34
CA TRP A 164 -1.92 9.09 9.08
C TRP A 164 -3.09 8.57 8.25
N LYS A 165 -3.76 9.45 7.51
CA LYS A 165 -4.82 9.08 6.57
C LYS A 165 -4.31 8.07 5.54
N TYR A 166 -3.16 8.31 4.89
CA TYR A 166 -2.60 7.41 3.89
C TYR A 166 -2.28 6.02 4.45
N LEU A 167 -1.75 5.97 5.68
CA LEU A 167 -1.49 4.71 6.37
C LEU A 167 -2.79 3.94 6.66
N LEU A 168 -3.82 4.62 7.19
CA LEU A 168 -5.11 4.01 7.49
C LEU A 168 -5.84 3.52 6.24
N GLU A 169 -5.86 4.31 5.18
CA GLU A 169 -6.46 3.95 3.89
C GLU A 169 -5.78 2.71 3.29
N SER A 170 -4.44 2.69 3.29
CA SER A 170 -3.68 1.54 2.81
C SER A 170 -3.90 0.31 3.68
N TYR A 171 -3.94 0.45 4.99
CA TYR A 171 -4.19 -0.66 5.91
C TYR A 171 -5.58 -1.25 5.73
N ALA A 172 -6.62 -0.41 5.66
CA ALA A 172 -7.98 -0.85 5.40
C ALA A 172 -8.09 -1.57 4.05
N SER A 173 -7.46 -1.03 3.01
CA SER A 173 -7.40 -1.62 1.67
C SER A 173 -6.70 -2.98 1.66
N GLU A 174 -5.60 -3.11 2.41
CA GLU A 174 -4.88 -4.38 2.56
C GLU A 174 -5.74 -5.45 3.23
N GLN A 175 -6.41 -5.10 4.34
CA GLN A 175 -7.26 -6.05 5.06
C GLN A 175 -8.46 -6.49 4.21
N ALA A 176 -9.09 -5.58 3.48
CA ALA A 176 -10.17 -5.89 2.56
C ALA A 176 -9.73 -6.82 1.41
N ALA A 177 -8.60 -6.52 0.77
CA ALA A 177 -8.03 -7.35 -0.29
C ALA A 177 -7.64 -8.74 0.22
N ARG A 178 -7.10 -8.82 1.43
CA ARG A 178 -6.77 -10.10 2.08
C ARG A 178 -8.03 -10.90 2.38
N MET A 179 -9.05 -10.28 2.96
CA MET A 179 -10.32 -10.93 3.27
C MET A 179 -10.92 -11.57 2.02
N LEU A 180 -11.04 -10.81 0.93
CA LEU A 180 -11.58 -11.31 -0.34
C LEU A 180 -10.72 -12.43 -0.94
N SER A 181 -9.39 -12.31 -0.85
CA SER A 181 -8.47 -13.35 -1.34
C SER A 181 -8.60 -14.66 -0.56
N MET A 182 -8.78 -14.58 0.77
CA MET A 182 -8.96 -15.75 1.62
C MET A 182 -10.34 -16.39 1.42
N GLU A 183 -11.38 -15.59 1.21
CA GLU A 183 -12.72 -16.10 0.88
C GLU A 183 -12.71 -16.90 -0.44
N ASN A 184 -12.10 -16.34 -1.48
CA ASN A 184 -11.93 -17.03 -2.76
C ASN A 184 -11.09 -18.32 -2.62
N ALA A 185 -10.01 -18.28 -1.86
CA ALA A 185 -9.16 -19.45 -1.59
C ALA A 185 -9.94 -20.55 -0.85
N THR A 186 -10.76 -20.17 0.13
CA THR A 186 -11.61 -21.11 0.89
C THR A 186 -12.66 -21.76 -0.01
N SER A 187 -13.34 -20.98 -0.86
CA SER A 187 -14.31 -21.52 -1.82
C SER A 187 -13.65 -22.51 -2.79
N ASN A 188 -12.52 -22.14 -3.38
CA ASN A 188 -11.77 -23.02 -4.28
C ASN A 188 -11.32 -24.33 -3.59
N ALA A 189 -10.87 -24.23 -2.33
CA ALA A 189 -10.49 -25.42 -1.55
C ALA A 189 -11.68 -26.33 -1.28
N GLN A 190 -12.86 -25.79 -0.97
CA GLN A 190 -14.08 -26.58 -0.77
C GLN A 190 -14.50 -27.31 -2.05
N ASP A 191 -14.42 -26.67 -3.20
CA ASP A 191 -14.76 -27.31 -4.48
C ASP A 191 -13.75 -28.41 -4.82
N MET A 192 -12.46 -28.19 -4.60
CA MET A 192 -11.42 -29.21 -4.76
C MET A 192 -11.67 -30.42 -3.84
N ILE A 193 -12.06 -30.20 -2.58
CA ILE A 193 -12.41 -31.30 -1.65
C ILE A 193 -13.59 -32.10 -2.16
N LYS A 194 -14.64 -31.47 -2.70
CA LYS A 194 -15.79 -32.18 -3.30
C LYS A 194 -15.35 -33.05 -4.48
N ASP A 195 -14.54 -32.50 -5.39
CA ASP A 195 -14.05 -33.21 -6.56
C ASP A 195 -13.17 -34.43 -6.18
N LEU A 196 -12.23 -34.21 -5.25
CA LEU A 196 -11.38 -35.29 -4.75
C LEU A 196 -12.18 -36.38 -4.02
N THR A 197 -13.21 -36.00 -3.26
CA THR A 197 -14.10 -36.95 -2.60
C THR A 197 -14.88 -37.81 -3.62
N LEU A 198 -15.34 -37.18 -4.71
CA LEU A 198 -16.00 -37.88 -5.79
C LEU A 198 -15.07 -38.89 -6.49
N GLN A 199 -13.85 -38.45 -6.81
CA GLN A 199 -12.81 -39.30 -7.43
C GLN A 199 -12.42 -40.46 -6.50
N PHE A 200 -12.22 -40.19 -5.21
CA PHE A 200 -11.94 -41.22 -4.21
C PHE A 200 -13.05 -42.28 -4.14
N ASN A 201 -14.33 -41.85 -4.08
CA ASN A 201 -15.45 -42.78 -4.04
C ASN A 201 -15.57 -43.63 -5.32
N LYS A 202 -15.32 -43.04 -6.49
CA LYS A 202 -15.26 -43.80 -7.76
C LYS A 202 -14.12 -44.83 -7.77
N ALA A 203 -12.93 -44.42 -7.35
CA ALA A 203 -11.78 -45.34 -7.27
C ALA A 203 -12.04 -46.47 -6.28
N ARG A 204 -12.60 -46.16 -5.10
CA ARG A 204 -12.98 -47.14 -4.09
C ARG A 204 -13.99 -48.14 -4.63
N GLN A 205 -15.05 -47.69 -5.31
CA GLN A 205 -16.07 -48.56 -5.94
C GLN A 205 -15.43 -49.47 -7.00
N ALA A 206 -14.56 -48.91 -7.85
CA ALA A 206 -13.86 -49.70 -8.86
C ALA A 206 -12.97 -50.77 -8.23
N ALA A 207 -12.21 -50.44 -7.17
CA ALA A 207 -11.39 -51.39 -6.45
C ALA A 207 -12.22 -52.54 -5.82
N ILE A 208 -13.31 -52.19 -5.13
CA ILE A 208 -14.21 -53.19 -4.54
C ILE A 208 -14.81 -54.10 -5.64
N THR A 209 -15.21 -53.53 -6.78
CA THR A 209 -15.76 -54.31 -7.90
C THR A 209 -14.74 -55.27 -8.50
N THR A 210 -13.48 -54.82 -8.66
CA THR A 210 -12.38 -55.66 -9.13
C THR A 210 -12.11 -56.78 -8.17
N GLU A 211 -12.03 -56.51 -6.87
CA GLU A 211 -11.80 -57.51 -5.83
C GLU A 211 -12.95 -58.57 -5.79
N MET A 212 -14.21 -58.16 -5.93
CA MET A 212 -15.34 -59.06 -6.06
C MET A 212 -15.25 -59.94 -7.32
N LEU A 213 -14.88 -59.40 -8.44
CA LEU A 213 -14.72 -60.14 -9.69
C LEU A 213 -13.58 -61.15 -9.60
N GLU A 214 -12.49 -60.81 -8.95
CA GLU A 214 -11.37 -61.75 -8.67
C GLU A 214 -11.80 -62.89 -7.77
N ILE A 215 -12.57 -62.61 -6.71
CA ILE A 215 -13.09 -63.66 -5.81
C ILE A 215 -14.07 -64.57 -6.56
N VAL A 216 -15.00 -64.07 -7.33
CA VAL A 216 -15.99 -64.84 -8.10
C VAL A 216 -15.27 -65.67 -9.17
N GLY A 217 -14.33 -65.04 -9.93
CA GLY A 217 -13.55 -65.78 -10.95
C GLY A 217 -12.63 -66.85 -10.36
N GLY A 218 -12.10 -66.63 -9.17
CA GLY A 218 -11.32 -67.64 -8.44
C GLY A 218 -12.20 -68.85 -7.95
N ALA A 219 -13.44 -68.56 -7.51
CA ALA A 219 -14.36 -69.58 -7.11
C ALA A 219 -14.86 -70.44 -8.30
N GLU A 220 -15.14 -69.82 -9.46
CA GLU A 220 -15.49 -70.54 -10.69
C GLU A 220 -14.34 -71.40 -11.23
N ALA A 221 -13.11 -71.04 -11.03
CA ALA A 221 -11.95 -71.81 -11.47
C ALA A 221 -11.66 -73.04 -10.60
N LEU A 222 -12.25 -73.15 -9.41
CA LEU A 222 -12.09 -74.26 -8.45
C LEU A 222 -13.29 -75.22 -8.43
N GLY A 223 -14.36 -74.96 -9.12
CA GLY A 223 -15.52 -75.83 -9.26
C GLY A 223 -15.62 -76.46 -10.63
#